data_346ee751035f72ff0854452fc46e1a4a
#
_entry.id   346ee751035f72ff0854452fc46e1a4a
#
_cell.length_a   1.000
_cell.length_b   1.000
_cell.length_c   1.000
_cell.angle_alpha   90.00
_cell.angle_beta   90.00
_cell.angle_gamma   90.00
#
_symmetry.space_group_name_H-M   'P 1'
#
loop_
_entity.id
_entity.type
_entity.pdbx_description
1 polymer ?
#
loop_
_entity_poly.entity_id
_entity_poly.type
_entity_poly.pdbx_seq_one_letter_code
_entity_poly.pdbx_strand_id
1 'polypeptide(L)'
;MTIDKEKILHIINNDLTGYKLEIVSHTDSKLIGITGHILNETKTSLLIDADSKKYISKKDGHFRIYGEEISFQVQGQLLVGIPKKRSK
;
A
#
# COMPACT_ATOMS: atom_id res chain seq x y z
N MET A 1 -12.45 -19.08 5.53
CA MET A 1 -12.09 -18.70 4.35
C MET A 1 -10.66 -18.45 4.23
N THR A 2 -10.11 -18.82 3.23
CA THR A 2 -8.70 -18.80 3.05
C THR A 2 -8.30 -17.61 2.23
N ILE A 3 -7.23 -16.96 2.64
CA ILE A 3 -6.72 -15.87 1.86
C ILE A 3 -5.85 -16.44 0.77
N ASP A 4 -6.06 -15.99 -0.43
CA ASP A 4 -5.30 -16.45 -1.57
C ASP A 4 -3.95 -15.73 -1.59
N LYS A 5 -2.92 -16.40 -1.10
CA LYS A 5 -1.60 -15.82 -1.03
C LYS A 5 -1.03 -15.45 -2.37
N GLU A 6 -1.33 -16.22 -3.38
CA GLU A 6 -0.81 -15.91 -4.69
C GLU A 6 -1.39 -14.61 -5.23
N LYS A 7 -2.66 -14.39 -4.95
CA LYS A 7 -3.29 -13.17 -5.38
C LYS A 7 -2.69 -11.98 -4.67
N ILE A 8 -2.44 -12.13 -3.37
CA ILE A 8 -1.85 -11.07 -2.60
C ILE A 8 -0.45 -10.76 -3.11
N LEU A 9 0.35 -11.80 -3.35
CA LEU A 9 1.70 -11.58 -3.85
C LEU A 9 1.68 -10.94 -5.23
N HIS A 10 0.72 -11.32 -6.06
CA HIS A 10 0.60 -10.72 -7.36
C HIS A 10 0.32 -9.23 -7.24
N ILE A 11 -0.57 -8.86 -6.35
CA ILE A 11 -0.89 -7.46 -6.14
C ILE A 11 0.32 -6.70 -5.61
N ILE A 12 1.00 -7.27 -4.61
CA ILE A 12 2.14 -6.60 -4.00
C ILE A 12 3.29 -6.43 -5.00
N ASN A 13 3.51 -7.41 -5.85
CA ASN A 13 4.62 -7.38 -6.77
C ASN A 13 4.34 -6.58 -8.02
N ASN A 14 3.10 -6.15 -8.19
CA ASN A 14 2.76 -5.30 -9.30
C ASN A 14 2.56 -3.89 -8.79
N ASP A 15 2.24 -2.98 -9.69
CA ASP A 15 2.05 -1.59 -9.32
C ASP A 15 0.78 -1.48 -8.47
N LEU A 16 0.91 -0.89 -7.30
CA LEU A 16 -0.24 -0.71 -6.42
C LEU A 16 -1.08 0.51 -6.77
N THR A 17 -0.69 1.23 -7.79
CA THR A 17 -1.41 2.44 -8.20
C THR A 17 -2.86 2.10 -8.52
N GLY A 18 -3.76 2.89 -8.00
CA GLY A 18 -5.19 2.70 -8.23
C GLY A 18 -5.92 1.98 -7.12
N TYR A 19 -5.21 1.23 -6.31
CA TYR A 19 -5.87 0.54 -5.20
C TYR A 19 -6.14 1.52 -4.09
N LYS A 20 -7.17 1.25 -3.31
CA LYS A 20 -7.48 2.03 -2.14
C LYS A 20 -6.68 1.50 -0.98
N LEU A 21 -6.24 2.39 -0.11
CA LEU A 21 -5.39 2.02 1.01
C LEU A 21 -5.86 2.71 2.27
N GLU A 22 -5.77 2.01 3.37
CA GLU A 22 -6.02 2.58 4.68
C GLU A 22 -4.77 2.43 5.52
N ILE A 23 -4.38 3.48 6.24
CA ILE A 23 -3.23 3.41 7.11
C ILE A 23 -3.71 2.92 8.46
N VAL A 24 -3.40 1.67 8.77
CA VAL A 24 -3.87 1.03 9.99
C VAL A 24 -3.00 1.43 11.15
N SER A 25 -1.70 1.54 10.92
CA SER A 25 -0.74 1.90 11.94
C SER A 25 0.43 2.60 11.29
N HIS A 26 1.08 3.49 12.00
CA HIS A 26 2.22 4.20 11.45
C HIS A 26 2.95 4.88 12.59
N THR A 27 4.26 5.07 12.46
CA THR A 27 5.02 5.79 13.47
C THR A 27 4.58 7.25 13.54
N ASP A 28 4.10 7.80 12.44
CA ASP A 28 3.52 9.13 12.44
C ASP A 28 2.04 8.97 12.76
N SER A 29 1.67 9.23 14.01
CA SER A 29 0.31 8.97 14.46
C SER A 29 -0.73 9.80 13.73
N LYS A 30 -0.32 10.91 13.12
CA LYS A 30 -1.27 11.72 12.39
C LYS A 30 -1.76 11.03 11.13
N LEU A 31 -1.06 10.02 10.68
CA LEU A 31 -1.44 9.31 9.47
C LEU A 31 -2.39 8.15 9.73
N ILE A 32 -2.50 7.73 10.99
CA ILE A 32 -3.32 6.56 11.28
C ILE A 32 -4.78 6.85 10.99
N GLY A 33 -5.43 5.96 10.29
CA GLY A 33 -6.83 6.10 9.95
C GLY A 33 -7.09 6.79 8.63
N ILE A 34 -6.06 7.33 8.00
CA ILE A 34 -6.23 8.00 6.73
C ILE A 34 -6.47 6.95 5.65
N THR A 35 -7.41 7.22 4.76
CA THR A 35 -7.66 6.36 3.61
C THR A 35 -7.54 7.19 2.35
N GLY A 36 -7.15 6.55 1.28
CA GLY A 36 -7.04 7.22 0.00
C GLY A 36 -6.65 6.24 -1.07
N HIS A 37 -6.59 6.70 -2.31
CA HIS A 37 -6.17 5.86 -3.41
C HIS A 37 -4.69 6.07 -3.64
N ILE A 38 -4.01 5.01 -4.03
CA ILE A 38 -2.59 5.08 -4.28
C ILE A 38 -2.39 5.67 -5.67
N LEU A 39 -1.73 6.80 -5.73
CA LEU A 39 -1.48 7.49 -6.99
C LEU A 39 -0.14 7.12 -7.60
N ASN A 40 0.82 6.78 -6.76
CA ASN A 40 2.14 6.44 -7.24
C ASN A 40 2.85 5.64 -6.16
N GLU A 41 3.82 4.87 -6.57
CA GLU A 41 4.57 4.05 -5.63
C GLU A 41 6.04 4.17 -5.98
N THR A 42 6.86 4.51 -4.97
CA THR A 42 8.29 4.49 -5.13
C THR A 42 8.84 3.32 -4.34
N LYS A 43 10.15 3.17 -4.34
CA LYS A 43 10.78 2.08 -3.62
C LYS A 43 10.44 2.14 -2.13
N THR A 44 10.39 3.31 -1.54
CA THR A 44 10.22 3.44 -0.09
C THR A 44 8.96 4.16 0.34
N SER A 45 8.18 4.69 -0.60
CA SER A 45 7.03 5.51 -0.25
C SER A 45 5.82 5.19 -1.11
N LEU A 46 4.67 5.62 -0.63
CA LEU A 46 3.43 5.56 -1.40
C LEU A 46 2.87 6.97 -1.45
N LEU A 47 2.46 7.39 -2.62
CA LEU A 47 1.77 8.68 -2.75
C LEU A 47 0.27 8.37 -2.75
N ILE A 48 -0.45 8.91 -1.81
CA ILE A 48 -1.87 8.65 -1.73
C ILE A 48 -2.66 9.94 -1.87
N ASP A 49 -3.88 9.79 -2.35
CA ASP A 49 -4.81 10.90 -2.52
C ASP A 49 -5.86 10.78 -1.44
N ALA A 50 -5.67 11.50 -0.37
CA ALA A 50 -6.61 11.53 0.73
C ALA A 50 -7.26 12.92 0.71
N ASP A 51 -7.20 13.66 1.79
CA ASP A 51 -7.67 15.04 1.74
C ASP A 51 -6.75 15.86 0.85
N SER A 52 -5.48 15.53 0.90
CA SER A 52 -4.51 16.12 0.02
C SER A 52 -3.56 15.00 -0.35
N LYS A 53 -2.72 15.24 -1.33
CA LYS A 53 -1.76 14.24 -1.74
C LYS A 53 -0.64 14.18 -0.72
N LYS A 54 -0.30 12.97 -0.29
CA LYS A 54 0.72 12.77 0.72
C LYS A 54 1.61 11.61 0.38
N TYR A 55 2.89 11.75 0.67
CA TYR A 55 3.82 10.62 0.57
C TYR A 55 3.88 9.94 1.93
N ILE A 56 3.72 8.64 1.93
CA ILE A 56 3.68 7.85 3.16
C ILE A 56 4.85 6.88 3.12
N SER A 57 5.65 6.87 4.19
CA SER A 57 6.76 5.95 4.29
C SER A 57 6.23 4.53 4.41
N LYS A 58 6.75 3.63 3.60
CA LYS A 58 6.28 2.25 3.63
C LYS A 58 6.71 1.53 4.89
N LYS A 59 7.99 1.63 5.24
CA LYS A 59 8.52 0.78 6.30
C LYS A 59 7.97 1.08 7.67
N ASP A 60 7.40 2.25 7.85
CA ASP A 60 6.98 2.68 9.17
C ASP A 60 5.53 2.39 9.48
N GLY A 61 4.84 1.68 8.62
CA GLY A 61 3.42 1.50 8.83
C GLY A 61 2.90 0.13 8.47
N HIS A 62 1.64 -0.07 8.83
CA HIS A 62 0.87 -1.21 8.39
C HIS A 62 -0.29 -0.67 7.60
N PHE A 63 -0.62 -1.30 6.50
CA PHE A 63 -1.62 -0.80 5.59
C PHE A 63 -2.61 -1.88 5.24
N ARG A 64 -3.85 -1.47 5.01
CA ARG A 64 -4.84 -2.37 4.47
C ARG A 64 -5.11 -1.94 3.04
N ILE A 65 -5.01 -2.87 2.13
CA ILE A 65 -5.17 -2.58 0.72
C ILE A 65 -6.45 -3.25 0.25
N TYR A 66 -7.29 -2.48 -0.45
CA TYR A 66 -8.58 -2.95 -0.90
C TYR A 66 -8.54 -3.15 -2.42
N GLY A 67 -8.62 -4.39 -2.82
CA GLY A 67 -8.77 -4.73 -4.22
C GLY A 67 -10.22 -4.92 -4.56
N GLU A 68 -10.49 -5.37 -5.76
CA GLU A 68 -11.86 -5.57 -6.19
C GLU A 68 -12.54 -6.72 -5.48
N GLU A 69 -11.83 -7.80 -5.31
CA GLU A 69 -12.41 -8.97 -4.70
C GLU A 69 -11.71 -9.39 -3.44
N ILE A 70 -10.71 -8.65 -3.02
CA ILE A 70 -9.91 -9.07 -1.91
C ILE A 70 -9.41 -7.84 -1.19
N SER A 71 -9.37 -7.90 0.13
CA SER A 71 -8.69 -6.88 0.90
C SER A 71 -7.75 -7.60 1.85
N PHE A 72 -6.64 -6.99 2.14
CA PHE A 72 -5.66 -7.61 3.01
C PHE A 72 -4.84 -6.55 3.71
N GLN A 73 -4.26 -6.93 4.83
CA GLN A 73 -3.41 -6.05 5.61
C GLN A 73 -1.98 -6.50 5.43
N VAL A 74 -1.07 -5.57 5.27
CA VAL A 74 0.33 -5.88 5.04
C VAL A 74 1.20 -4.92 5.82
N GLN A 75 2.31 -5.44 6.34
CA GLN A 75 3.32 -4.58 6.92
C GLN A 75 3.98 -3.84 5.80
N GLY A 76 4.12 -2.54 5.97
CA GLY A 76 4.74 -1.72 4.92
C GLY A 76 6.15 -2.14 4.62
N GLN A 77 6.84 -2.71 5.60
CA GLN A 77 8.19 -3.18 5.38
C GLN A 77 8.27 -4.20 4.26
N LEU A 78 7.24 -4.99 4.09
CA LEU A 78 7.20 -5.98 3.02
C LEU A 78 7.11 -5.34 1.65
N LEU A 79 6.72 -4.10 1.58
CA LEU A 79 6.60 -3.38 0.31
C LEU A 79 7.86 -2.64 -0.06
N VAL A 80 8.78 -2.48 0.90
CA VAL A 80 9.99 -1.70 0.66
C VAL A 80 10.94 -2.50 -0.20
N GLY A 81 11.46 -1.85 -1.22
CA GLY A 81 12.49 -2.48 -2.03
C GLY A 81 12.02 -3.52 -3.01
N ILE A 82 10.71 -3.77 -3.09
CA ILE A 82 10.22 -4.70 -4.07
C ILE A 82 10.36 -4.06 -5.44
N PRO A 83 11.06 -4.70 -6.36
CA PRO A 83 11.27 -4.12 -7.67
C PRO A 83 9.96 -4.11 -8.41
N LYS A 84 9.50 -2.96 -8.75
CA LYS A 84 8.29 -2.86 -9.53
C LYS A 84 8.67 -2.96 -10.97
N LYS A 85 7.78 -3.51 -11.69
CA LYS A 85 8.00 -3.65 -12.96
C LYS A 85 7.95 -2.44 -13.54
N ARG A 86 8.65 -1.91 -14.04
CA ARG A 86 8.67 -0.78 -14.53
C ARG A 86 8.79 -0.92 -15.74
N SER A 87 8.34 -0.55 -16.27
CA SER A 87 8.46 -0.67 -17.44
C SER A 87 9.52 -0.26 -18.03
N LYS A 88 9.98 -0.26 -17.91
CA LYS A 88 10.91 0.03 -18.20
C LYS A 88 11.21 0.05 -18.71
#